data_92e2504cc8bd089ddc0fcba0a54edd27
#
_entry.id   92e2504cc8bd089ddc0fcba0a54edd27
#
_cell.length_a   1.000
_cell.length_b   1.000
_cell.length_c   1.000
_cell.angle_alpha   90.00
_cell.angle_beta   90.00
_cell.angle_gamma   90.00
#
_symmetry.space_group_name_H-M   'P 1'
#
loop_
_entity.id
_entity.type
_entity.pdbx_description
1 polymer ?
#
loop_
_entity_poly.entity_id
_entity_poly.type
_entity_poly.pdbx_seq_one_letter_code
_entity_poly.pdbx_strand_id
1 'polypeptide(L)'
;MTAQELKEKLINDSDTVIQILNDCGFCNIVRRDNVIRFARSSESRPDSIKMNLDTLSVVDFARDVKGDIYTLIQYKMNLDFRESFYYLKQYVSDDEFKMPTKKLFGGFFNRHVSEHIELPLYPDDYMSKYFVNVANIRFKKDGIPRYIQYRYDIHYDDLEHRIIIPYHTERGLVGFVGRYNGDYEKDEVPKYYAYDRFQKSNVLYGLYQNYNLLAERRIAFIFEGEKSVMLLSAYGIDLGVSVGGHYISDHQVSQLKYLVDTVIICFDEDIEEATLIEQANKFKKGLFANTKVGYVYDEHNEVLPKGSKCSPVDRGKSGFETLIQNHVKYI
;
A
#
# COMPACT_ATOMS: atom_id res chain seq x y z
N MET A 1 -10.69 -33.35 -14.70
CA MET A 1 -10.79 -32.64 -13.41
C MET A 1 -11.00 -31.16 -13.68
N THR A 2 -12.06 -30.60 -13.16
CA THR A 2 -12.37 -29.17 -13.24
C THR A 2 -11.63 -28.40 -12.12
N ALA A 3 -11.60 -27.07 -12.20
CA ALA A 3 -11.01 -26.25 -11.15
C ALA A 3 -11.72 -26.39 -9.79
N GLN A 4 -13.03 -26.60 -9.84
CA GLN A 4 -13.83 -26.83 -8.63
C GLN A 4 -13.51 -28.20 -7.99
N GLU A 5 -13.44 -29.27 -8.77
CA GLU A 5 -13.06 -30.61 -8.29
C GLU A 5 -11.65 -30.62 -7.71
N LEU A 6 -10.71 -29.90 -8.32
CA LEU A 6 -9.35 -29.74 -7.80
C LEU A 6 -9.36 -29.01 -6.45
N LYS A 7 -10.12 -27.93 -6.33
CA LYS A 7 -10.26 -27.19 -5.09
C LYS A 7 -10.86 -28.02 -3.97
N GLU A 8 -11.88 -28.82 -4.25
CA GLU A 8 -12.50 -29.75 -3.28
C GLU A 8 -11.52 -30.82 -2.78
N LYS A 9 -10.66 -31.35 -3.66
CA LYS A 9 -9.59 -32.26 -3.26
C LYS A 9 -8.57 -31.61 -2.32
N LEU A 10 -8.15 -30.38 -2.63
CA LEU A 10 -7.21 -29.63 -1.81
C LEU A 10 -7.80 -29.23 -0.44
N ILE A 11 -9.10 -28.92 -0.37
CA ILE A 11 -9.81 -28.66 0.90
C ILE A 11 -9.72 -29.87 1.83
N ASN A 12 -9.84 -31.06 1.29
CA ASN A 12 -9.81 -32.31 2.06
C ASN A 12 -8.39 -32.79 2.41
N ASP A 13 -7.35 -32.12 1.88
CA ASP A 13 -5.94 -32.47 2.11
C ASP A 13 -5.11 -31.23 2.45
N SER A 14 -5.20 -30.84 3.72
CA SER A 14 -4.51 -29.67 4.23
C SER A 14 -2.98 -29.81 4.23
N ASP A 15 -2.46 -31.03 4.25
CA ASP A 15 -1.01 -31.26 4.24
C ASP A 15 -0.45 -30.99 2.84
N THR A 16 -1.17 -31.40 1.81
CA THR A 16 -0.85 -31.01 0.42
C THR A 16 -0.91 -29.50 0.23
N VAL A 17 -1.87 -28.79 0.82
CA VAL A 17 -1.91 -27.33 0.77
C VAL A 17 -0.67 -26.70 1.40
N ILE A 18 -0.24 -27.21 2.57
CA ILE A 18 0.99 -26.73 3.23
C ILE A 18 2.24 -27.03 2.37
N GLN A 19 2.31 -28.20 1.75
CA GLN A 19 3.40 -28.54 0.82
C GLN A 19 3.44 -27.55 -0.36
N ILE A 20 2.30 -27.27 -1.00
CA ILE A 20 2.20 -26.29 -2.10
C ILE A 20 2.73 -24.93 -1.66
N LEU A 21 2.35 -24.46 -0.48
CA LEU A 21 2.82 -23.16 0.04
C LEU A 21 4.34 -23.14 0.24
N ASN A 22 4.92 -24.23 0.79
CA ASN A 22 6.37 -24.37 0.95
C ASN A 22 7.09 -24.37 -0.41
N ASP A 23 6.60 -25.16 -1.37
CA ASP A 23 7.20 -25.29 -2.70
C ASP A 23 7.12 -23.98 -3.50
N CYS A 24 6.10 -23.15 -3.24
CA CYS A 24 5.98 -21.80 -3.77
C CYS A 24 6.90 -20.79 -3.05
N GLY A 25 7.64 -21.20 -2.02
CA GLY A 25 8.55 -20.33 -1.27
C GLY A 25 7.83 -19.34 -0.34
N PHE A 26 6.68 -19.74 0.22
CA PHE A 26 6.10 -19.05 1.37
C PHE A 26 6.79 -19.53 2.65
N CYS A 27 6.86 -18.65 3.67
CA CYS A 27 7.61 -18.90 4.89
C CYS A 27 6.72 -18.70 6.12
N ASN A 28 7.20 -19.15 7.30
CA ASN A 28 6.53 -18.96 8.58
C ASN A 28 5.09 -19.48 8.59
N ILE A 29 4.87 -20.68 8.01
CA ILE A 29 3.54 -21.28 7.89
C ILE A 29 3.10 -21.79 9.26
N VAL A 30 2.05 -21.20 9.81
CA VAL A 30 1.47 -21.57 11.10
C VAL A 30 0.00 -21.89 10.92
N ARG A 31 -0.38 -23.13 11.27
CA ARG A 31 -1.77 -23.58 11.26
C ARG A 31 -2.39 -23.38 12.64
N ARG A 32 -3.58 -22.83 12.67
CA ARG A 32 -4.46 -22.76 13.86
C ARG A 32 -5.88 -23.13 13.42
N ASP A 33 -6.34 -24.28 13.85
CA ASP A 33 -7.62 -24.85 13.44
C ASP A 33 -7.77 -24.88 11.90
N ASN A 34 -8.79 -24.24 11.36
CA ASN A 34 -9.09 -24.15 9.93
C ASN A 34 -8.45 -22.94 9.22
N VAL A 35 -7.45 -22.32 9.84
CA VAL A 35 -6.77 -21.15 9.30
C VAL A 35 -5.26 -21.39 9.27
N ILE A 36 -4.65 -21.08 8.13
CA ILE A 36 -3.20 -20.98 8.00
C ILE A 36 -2.82 -19.50 7.90
N ARG A 37 -1.80 -19.08 8.64
CA ARG A 37 -1.12 -17.79 8.49
C ARG A 37 0.31 -18.03 8.05
N PHE A 38 0.79 -17.20 7.14
CA PHE A 38 2.13 -17.36 6.57
C PHE A 38 2.66 -16.05 5.99
N ALA A 39 3.94 -16.05 5.68
CA ALA A 39 4.65 -14.92 5.08
C ALA A 39 5.02 -15.21 3.63
N ARG A 40 5.16 -14.18 2.83
CA ARG A 40 5.58 -14.27 1.44
C ARG A 40 7.06 -14.67 1.29
N SER A 41 7.90 -14.23 2.21
CA SER A 41 9.33 -14.53 2.30
C SER A 41 9.75 -14.52 3.77
N SER A 42 10.98 -14.96 4.07
CA SER A 42 11.55 -14.92 5.42
C SER A 42 11.66 -13.51 6.01
N GLU A 43 11.75 -12.50 5.15
CA GLU A 43 11.86 -11.08 5.49
C GLU A 43 10.49 -10.39 5.62
N SER A 44 9.41 -11.06 5.23
CA SER A 44 8.06 -10.53 5.32
C SER A 44 7.46 -10.76 6.71
N ARG A 45 6.51 -9.92 7.09
CA ARG A 45 5.75 -10.08 8.34
C ARG A 45 5.19 -11.51 8.44
N PRO A 46 5.44 -12.25 9.54
CA PRO A 46 5.17 -13.69 9.63
C PRO A 46 3.70 -14.10 9.41
N ASP A 47 2.75 -13.16 9.58
CA ASP A 47 1.31 -13.41 9.52
C ASP A 47 0.59 -12.53 8.48
N SER A 48 1.34 -12.02 7.50
CA SER A 48 0.81 -11.09 6.49
C SER A 48 -0.24 -11.70 5.56
N ILE A 49 -0.25 -13.02 5.41
CA ILE A 49 -1.22 -13.75 4.58
C ILE A 49 -2.03 -14.70 5.45
N LYS A 50 -3.34 -14.69 5.24
CA LYS A 50 -4.29 -15.58 5.90
C LYS A 50 -5.02 -16.41 4.85
N MET A 51 -5.06 -17.74 5.05
CA MET A 51 -5.86 -18.67 4.24
C MET A 51 -6.82 -19.43 5.14
N ASN A 52 -8.07 -19.56 4.71
CA ASN A 52 -9.06 -20.44 5.32
C ASN A 52 -9.00 -21.80 4.62
N LEU A 53 -8.82 -22.89 5.36
CA LEU A 53 -8.67 -24.26 4.80
C LEU A 53 -9.97 -24.84 4.28
N ASP A 54 -11.13 -24.46 4.83
CA ASP A 54 -12.44 -25.00 4.37
C ASP A 54 -12.87 -24.44 3.04
N THR A 55 -12.34 -23.27 2.64
CA THR A 55 -12.73 -22.57 1.42
C THR A 55 -11.57 -22.26 0.50
N LEU A 56 -10.34 -22.44 0.98
CA LEU A 56 -9.09 -21.99 0.36
C LEU A 56 -9.09 -20.50 -0.03
N SER A 57 -9.96 -19.71 0.63
CA SER A 57 -9.96 -18.26 0.46
C SER A 57 -8.73 -17.64 1.13
N VAL A 58 -8.13 -16.66 0.45
CA VAL A 58 -6.87 -16.03 0.84
C VAL A 58 -7.04 -14.54 0.96
N VAL A 59 -6.40 -13.96 1.97
CA VAL A 59 -6.23 -12.51 2.12
C VAL A 59 -4.77 -12.22 2.42
N ASP A 60 -4.11 -11.47 1.53
CA ASP A 60 -2.79 -10.90 1.77
C ASP A 60 -2.99 -9.44 2.25
N PHE A 61 -2.84 -9.22 3.55
CA PHE A 61 -3.06 -7.91 4.17
C PHE A 61 -2.00 -6.86 3.80
N ALA A 62 -0.81 -7.32 3.39
CA ALA A 62 0.27 -6.42 3.01
C ALA A 62 0.10 -5.84 1.60
N ARG A 63 -0.64 -6.54 0.74
CA ARG A 63 -0.80 -6.19 -0.68
C ARG A 63 -2.25 -6.04 -1.13
N ASP A 64 -3.19 -6.15 -0.20
CA ASP A 64 -4.64 -6.14 -0.43
C ASP A 64 -5.13 -7.12 -1.53
N VAL A 65 -4.44 -8.26 -1.63
CA VAL A 65 -4.83 -9.34 -2.55
C VAL A 65 -5.85 -10.22 -1.85
N LYS A 66 -7.04 -10.34 -2.43
CA LYS A 66 -8.12 -11.22 -1.97
C LYS A 66 -8.50 -12.17 -3.08
N GLY A 67 -8.69 -13.41 -2.76
CA GLY A 67 -9.06 -14.44 -3.73
C GLY A 67 -9.03 -15.81 -3.11
N ASP A 68 -8.57 -16.79 -3.85
CA ASP A 68 -8.38 -18.15 -3.39
C ASP A 68 -6.97 -18.67 -3.71
N ILE A 69 -6.75 -19.97 -3.54
CA ILE A 69 -5.45 -20.58 -3.79
C ILE A 69 -4.96 -20.34 -5.24
N TYR A 70 -5.86 -20.30 -6.23
CA TYR A 70 -5.47 -20.00 -7.60
C TYR A 70 -4.91 -18.58 -7.72
N THR A 71 -5.64 -17.61 -7.17
CA THR A 71 -5.20 -16.19 -7.12
C THR A 71 -3.83 -16.06 -6.43
N LEU A 72 -3.63 -16.76 -5.31
CA LEU A 72 -2.37 -16.75 -4.58
C LEU A 72 -1.20 -17.27 -5.43
N ILE A 73 -1.37 -18.41 -6.11
CA ILE A 73 -0.35 -19.03 -6.96
C ILE A 73 -0.08 -18.19 -8.21
N GLN A 74 -1.13 -17.68 -8.87
CA GLN A 74 -1.00 -16.77 -10.01
C GLN A 74 -0.10 -15.58 -9.64
N TYR A 75 -0.40 -14.97 -8.51
CA TYR A 75 0.32 -13.79 -8.03
C TYR A 75 1.75 -14.11 -7.56
N LYS A 76 1.98 -15.22 -6.85
CA LYS A 76 3.31 -15.60 -6.34
C LYS A 76 4.26 -16.01 -7.46
N MET A 77 3.77 -16.75 -8.44
CA MET A 77 4.56 -17.37 -9.50
C MET A 77 4.44 -16.65 -10.85
N ASN A 78 3.64 -15.57 -10.91
CA ASN A 78 3.35 -14.84 -12.15
C ASN A 78 2.77 -15.74 -13.25
N LEU A 79 1.79 -16.56 -12.91
CA LEU A 79 1.09 -17.49 -13.80
C LEU A 79 -0.29 -16.93 -14.16
N ASP A 80 -0.82 -17.35 -15.32
CA ASP A 80 -2.24 -17.16 -15.60
C ASP A 80 -3.11 -18.22 -14.89
N PHE A 81 -4.44 -18.10 -15.00
CA PHE A 81 -5.35 -19.03 -14.33
C PHE A 81 -5.15 -20.48 -14.79
N ARG A 82 -4.99 -20.70 -16.10
CA ARG A 82 -4.81 -22.04 -16.66
C ARG A 82 -3.49 -22.67 -16.20
N GLU A 83 -2.44 -21.88 -16.15
CA GLU A 83 -1.13 -22.31 -15.66
C GLU A 83 -1.17 -22.63 -14.16
N SER A 84 -1.83 -21.81 -13.35
CA SER A 84 -2.00 -22.05 -11.91
C SER A 84 -2.84 -23.29 -11.64
N PHE A 85 -3.86 -23.57 -12.48
CA PHE A 85 -4.65 -24.80 -12.41
C PHE A 85 -3.77 -26.04 -12.65
N TYR A 86 -2.95 -26.06 -13.72
CA TYR A 86 -2.06 -27.19 -14.00
C TYR A 86 -0.95 -27.33 -12.96
N TYR A 87 -0.43 -26.22 -12.45
CA TYR A 87 0.53 -26.24 -11.34
C TYR A 87 -0.04 -26.89 -10.09
N LEU A 88 -1.24 -26.55 -9.69
CA LEU A 88 -1.90 -27.15 -8.52
C LEU A 88 -2.30 -28.61 -8.78
N LYS A 89 -2.68 -28.94 -10.02
CA LYS A 89 -3.13 -30.28 -10.42
C LYS A 89 -2.05 -31.33 -10.21
N GLN A 90 -0.76 -31.01 -10.40
CA GLN A 90 0.36 -31.94 -10.21
C GLN A 90 0.45 -32.51 -8.78
N TYR A 91 -0.08 -31.80 -7.79
CA TYR A 91 -0.06 -32.27 -6.39
C TYR A 91 -1.16 -33.27 -6.05
N VAL A 92 -2.17 -33.41 -6.91
CA VAL A 92 -3.31 -34.30 -6.70
C VAL A 92 -3.52 -35.29 -7.85
N SER A 93 -2.63 -35.30 -8.83
CA SER A 93 -2.59 -36.22 -9.98
C SER A 93 -1.13 -36.44 -10.43
N ASP A 94 -0.88 -37.53 -11.15
CA ASP A 94 0.45 -37.84 -11.68
C ASP A 94 0.88 -36.96 -12.87
N ASP A 95 0.20 -35.85 -13.11
CA ASP A 95 0.51 -34.91 -14.18
C ASP A 95 1.71 -34.04 -13.82
N GLU A 96 2.80 -34.09 -14.60
CA GLU A 96 3.98 -33.26 -14.42
C GLU A 96 3.71 -31.83 -14.99
N PHE A 97 3.86 -30.79 -14.16
CA PHE A 97 3.79 -29.41 -14.61
C PHE A 97 5.15 -28.93 -15.15
N LYS A 98 5.17 -28.54 -16.43
CA LYS A 98 6.35 -27.88 -17.04
C LYS A 98 6.11 -26.39 -17.12
N MET A 99 6.99 -25.60 -16.49
CA MET A 99 6.95 -24.14 -16.60
C MET A 99 6.99 -23.72 -18.09
N PRO A 100 6.07 -22.87 -18.56
CA PRO A 100 6.08 -22.42 -19.94
C PRO A 100 7.37 -21.66 -20.27
N THR A 101 8.17 -22.19 -21.21
CA THR A 101 9.46 -21.59 -21.62
C THR A 101 9.33 -20.17 -22.16
N LYS A 102 8.14 -19.77 -22.63
CA LYS A 102 7.86 -18.39 -23.06
C LYS A 102 7.98 -17.34 -21.95
N LYS A 103 7.86 -17.73 -20.67
CA LYS A 103 7.98 -16.78 -19.55
C LYS A 103 9.41 -16.51 -19.09
N LEU A 104 10.38 -17.35 -19.45
CA LEU A 104 11.81 -17.06 -19.22
C LEU A 104 12.31 -15.83 -20.03
N PHE A 105 11.66 -15.51 -21.15
CA PHE A 105 12.00 -14.35 -22.00
C PHE A 105 10.86 -13.32 -22.08
N GLY A 106 9.65 -13.64 -21.63
CA GLY A 106 8.46 -12.78 -21.71
C GLY A 106 8.47 -11.60 -20.73
N GLY A 107 9.31 -11.63 -19.70
CA GLY A 107 9.44 -10.54 -18.73
C GLY A 107 9.97 -9.22 -19.32
N PHE A 108 10.58 -9.27 -20.52
CA PHE A 108 11.05 -8.08 -21.24
C PHE A 108 9.97 -7.38 -22.08
N PHE A 109 8.86 -8.06 -22.38
CA PHE A 109 7.81 -7.52 -23.28
C PHE A 109 6.41 -7.48 -22.66
N ASN A 110 6.22 -7.95 -21.43
CA ASN A 110 4.99 -7.65 -20.73
C ASN A 110 4.99 -6.13 -20.41
N ARG A 111 4.49 -5.34 -21.35
CA ARG A 111 3.73 -4.16 -20.96
C ARG A 111 2.70 -4.70 -19.96
N HIS A 112 2.88 -4.35 -18.68
CA HIS A 112 1.73 -4.32 -17.81
C HIS A 112 0.74 -3.36 -18.47
N VAL A 113 -0.20 -3.93 -19.21
CA VAL A 113 -1.49 -3.30 -19.36
C VAL A 113 -1.97 -3.31 -17.91
N SER A 114 -1.79 -2.18 -17.24
CA SER A 114 -2.44 -1.95 -15.95
C SER A 114 -3.90 -2.32 -16.21
N GLU A 115 -4.38 -3.40 -15.60
CA GLU A 115 -5.82 -3.61 -15.54
C GLU A 115 -6.39 -2.24 -15.18
N HIS A 116 -7.31 -1.76 -15.98
CA HIS A 116 -8.02 -0.51 -15.69
C HIS A 116 -8.82 -0.81 -14.43
N ILE A 117 -8.22 -0.54 -13.28
CA ILE A 117 -8.89 -0.66 -12.00
C ILE A 117 -9.82 0.55 -11.95
N GLU A 118 -11.10 0.29 -12.19
CA GLU A 118 -12.11 1.31 -12.02
C GLU A 118 -12.22 1.65 -10.54
N LEU A 119 -11.68 2.80 -10.18
CA LEU A 119 -11.93 3.38 -8.87
C LEU A 119 -13.41 3.79 -8.79
N PRO A 120 -14.08 3.59 -7.65
CA PRO A 120 -15.43 4.10 -7.45
C PRO A 120 -15.41 5.63 -7.66
N LEU A 121 -16.48 6.17 -8.21
CA LEU A 121 -16.65 7.61 -8.37
C LEU A 121 -17.91 8.03 -7.63
N TYR A 122 -17.74 8.91 -6.66
CA TYR A 122 -18.83 9.46 -5.87
C TYR A 122 -19.40 10.73 -6.51
N PRO A 123 -20.68 11.05 -6.30
CA PRO A 123 -21.25 12.34 -6.72
C PRO A 123 -20.49 13.53 -6.12
N ASP A 124 -20.42 14.64 -6.84
CA ASP A 124 -19.68 15.84 -6.42
C ASP A 124 -20.19 16.43 -5.09
N ASP A 125 -21.46 16.27 -4.79
CA ASP A 125 -22.11 16.72 -3.56
C ASP A 125 -22.03 15.73 -2.39
N TYR A 126 -21.43 14.55 -2.61
CA TYR A 126 -21.43 13.46 -1.62
C TYR A 126 -20.87 13.89 -0.27
N MET A 127 -19.71 14.53 -0.27
CA MET A 127 -19.05 14.97 0.97
C MET A 127 -19.91 15.96 1.74
N SER A 128 -20.43 16.99 1.06
CA SER A 128 -21.27 18.04 1.68
C SER A 128 -22.63 17.54 2.14
N LYS A 129 -23.12 16.45 1.53
CA LYS A 129 -24.41 15.84 1.88
C LYS A 129 -24.36 15.00 3.15
N TYR A 130 -23.24 14.32 3.39
CA TYR A 130 -23.14 13.36 4.48
C TYR A 130 -22.22 13.81 5.62
N PHE A 131 -21.33 14.78 5.40
CA PHE A 131 -20.33 15.21 6.37
C PHE A 131 -20.31 16.74 6.51
N VAL A 132 -19.89 17.21 7.67
CA VAL A 132 -19.79 18.64 7.95
C VAL A 132 -18.47 19.19 7.42
N ASN A 133 -18.53 20.21 6.56
CA ASN A 133 -17.33 20.90 6.07
C ASN A 133 -16.80 21.85 7.16
N VAL A 134 -15.95 21.34 8.04
CA VAL A 134 -15.37 22.11 9.13
C VAL A 134 -13.92 21.71 9.38
N ALA A 135 -13.06 22.71 9.57
CA ALA A 135 -11.67 22.45 9.95
C ALA A 135 -11.59 21.92 11.38
N ASN A 136 -10.92 20.80 11.55
CA ASN A 136 -10.80 20.10 12.82
C ASN A 136 -9.69 20.72 13.69
N ILE A 137 -9.98 20.92 14.99
CA ILE A 137 -9.05 21.52 15.95
C ILE A 137 -7.87 20.61 16.27
N ARG A 138 -8.04 19.27 16.21
CA ARG A 138 -6.95 18.30 16.40
C ARG A 138 -5.92 18.45 15.30
N PHE A 139 -6.32 18.52 14.04
CA PHE A 139 -5.41 18.75 12.92
C PHE A 139 -4.71 20.12 13.04
N LYS A 140 -5.42 21.15 13.53
CA LYS A 140 -4.79 22.43 13.80
C LYS A 140 -3.72 22.32 14.89
N LYS A 141 -3.96 21.57 15.98
CA LYS A 141 -2.97 21.32 17.03
C LYS A 141 -1.78 20.49 16.52
N ASP A 142 -2.04 19.57 15.58
CA ASP A 142 -1.02 18.77 14.90
C ASP A 142 -0.20 19.58 13.87
N GLY A 143 -0.43 20.89 13.74
CA GLY A 143 0.31 21.78 12.82
C GLY A 143 -0.31 21.94 11.43
N ILE A 144 -1.51 21.40 11.19
CA ILE A 144 -2.22 21.51 9.90
C ILE A 144 -3.25 22.66 9.99
N PRO A 145 -2.93 23.85 9.45
CA PRO A 145 -3.80 25.02 9.58
C PRO A 145 -5.08 24.87 8.75
N ARG A 146 -6.07 25.71 9.07
CA ARG A 146 -7.40 25.64 8.48
C ARG A 146 -7.40 25.66 6.95
N TYR A 147 -6.56 26.51 6.33
CA TYR A 147 -6.52 26.63 4.87
C TYR A 147 -6.00 25.37 4.19
N ILE A 148 -5.08 24.63 4.82
CA ILE A 148 -4.61 23.33 4.34
C ILE A 148 -5.72 22.29 4.47
N GLN A 149 -6.44 22.26 5.59
CA GLN A 149 -7.55 21.35 5.76
C GLN A 149 -8.61 21.53 4.67
N TYR A 150 -8.95 22.77 4.33
CA TYR A 150 -9.88 23.06 3.22
C TYR A 150 -9.30 22.70 1.85
N ARG A 151 -8.01 22.93 1.62
CA ARG A 151 -7.35 22.53 0.37
C ARG A 151 -7.43 21.03 0.12
N TYR A 152 -7.35 20.24 1.19
CA TYR A 152 -7.46 18.79 1.15
C TYR A 152 -8.89 18.29 1.40
N ASP A 153 -9.87 19.18 1.36
CA ASP A 153 -11.30 18.92 1.47
C ASP A 153 -11.69 18.12 2.73
N ILE A 154 -11.05 18.44 3.88
CA ILE A 154 -11.30 17.76 5.13
C ILE A 154 -12.69 18.07 5.64
N HIS A 155 -13.43 17.01 6.00
CA HIS A 155 -14.76 17.06 6.59
C HIS A 155 -14.79 16.39 7.97
N TYR A 156 -15.94 16.40 8.60
CA TYR A 156 -16.17 15.79 9.89
C TYR A 156 -17.46 14.97 9.90
N ASP A 157 -17.36 13.75 10.43
CA ASP A 157 -18.51 12.90 10.70
C ASP A 157 -18.92 13.07 12.16
N ASP A 158 -20.05 13.72 12.38
CA ASP A 158 -20.60 14.01 13.72
C ASP A 158 -21.14 12.73 14.38
N LEU A 159 -21.55 11.74 13.61
CA LEU A 159 -22.14 10.51 14.15
C LEU A 159 -21.05 9.56 14.65
N GLU A 160 -20.01 9.36 13.86
CA GLU A 160 -18.91 8.45 14.16
C GLU A 160 -17.73 9.14 14.85
N HIS A 161 -17.82 10.45 15.07
CA HIS A 161 -16.77 11.29 15.67
C HIS A 161 -15.43 11.16 14.93
N ARG A 162 -15.46 11.23 13.59
CA ARG A 162 -14.28 11.03 12.75
C ARG A 162 -13.97 12.23 11.86
N ILE A 163 -12.69 12.52 11.74
CA ILE A 163 -12.17 13.44 10.73
C ILE A 163 -12.15 12.69 9.40
N ILE A 164 -12.88 13.18 8.41
CA ILE A 164 -13.00 12.57 7.10
C ILE A 164 -11.93 13.12 6.17
N ILE A 165 -11.16 12.22 5.60
CA ILE A 165 -10.03 12.50 4.70
C ILE A 165 -10.38 11.92 3.33
N PRO A 166 -10.83 12.75 2.37
CA PRO A 166 -11.21 12.29 1.05
C PRO A 166 -10.01 12.07 0.14
N TYR A 167 -10.13 11.12 -0.76
CA TYR A 167 -9.18 10.82 -1.82
C TYR A 167 -9.76 11.28 -3.15
N HIS A 168 -9.11 12.26 -3.75
CA HIS A 168 -9.49 12.82 -5.04
C HIS A 168 -8.53 12.41 -6.14
N THR A 169 -9.09 12.25 -7.33
CA THR A 169 -8.38 12.17 -8.60
C THR A 169 -8.87 13.27 -9.53
N GLU A 170 -8.32 13.39 -10.73
CA GLU A 170 -8.83 14.28 -11.78
C GLU A 170 -10.30 14.00 -12.17
N ARG A 171 -10.78 12.77 -11.90
CA ARG A 171 -12.17 12.36 -12.17
C ARG A 171 -13.14 12.70 -11.05
N GLY A 172 -12.66 13.11 -9.88
CA GLY A 172 -13.46 13.43 -8.70
C GLY A 172 -13.09 12.59 -7.47
N LEU A 173 -14.02 12.52 -6.51
CA LEU A 173 -13.89 11.76 -5.27
C LEU A 173 -13.95 10.26 -5.54
N VAL A 174 -12.92 9.52 -5.12
CA VAL A 174 -12.78 8.06 -5.35
C VAL A 174 -12.84 7.24 -4.07
N GLY A 175 -12.82 7.87 -2.92
CA GLY A 175 -12.91 7.22 -1.61
C GLY A 175 -12.59 8.17 -0.47
N PHE A 176 -12.75 7.71 0.74
CA PHE A 176 -12.41 8.49 1.92
C PHE A 176 -12.16 7.58 3.13
N VAL A 177 -11.37 8.09 4.06
CA VAL A 177 -11.10 7.44 5.34
C VAL A 177 -11.49 8.35 6.49
N GLY A 178 -11.93 7.76 7.58
CA GLY A 178 -12.22 8.47 8.82
C GLY A 178 -11.15 8.21 9.87
N ARG A 179 -10.51 9.28 10.36
CA ARG A 179 -9.63 9.21 11.52
C ARG A 179 -10.42 9.54 12.78
N TYR A 180 -10.39 8.64 13.74
CA TYR A 180 -11.08 8.88 15.02
C TYR A 180 -10.56 10.15 15.71
N ASN A 181 -11.47 10.99 16.19
CA ASN A 181 -11.13 12.30 16.79
C ASN A 181 -10.96 12.25 18.30
N GLY A 182 -11.16 11.08 18.92
CA GLY A 182 -10.97 10.80 20.35
C GLY A 182 -9.69 10.03 20.65
N ASP A 183 -9.64 9.44 21.83
CA ASP A 183 -8.60 8.52 22.28
C ASP A 183 -8.99 7.10 21.85
N TYR A 184 -8.48 6.67 20.69
CA TYR A 184 -8.84 5.40 20.03
C TYR A 184 -8.44 4.16 20.85
N GLU A 185 -7.41 4.26 21.71
CA GLU A 185 -6.97 3.16 22.57
C GLU A 185 -7.93 3.01 23.76
N LYS A 186 -8.28 4.13 24.39
CA LYS A 186 -9.22 4.15 25.52
C LYS A 186 -10.63 3.76 25.10
N ASP A 187 -11.04 4.22 23.92
CA ASP A 187 -12.40 4.00 23.41
C ASP A 187 -12.51 2.67 22.64
N GLU A 188 -11.41 1.91 22.52
CA GLU A 188 -11.32 0.59 21.85
C GLU A 188 -11.83 0.59 20.40
N VAL A 189 -11.60 1.69 19.66
CA VAL A 189 -12.03 1.84 18.28
C VAL A 189 -10.83 1.96 17.34
N PRO A 190 -10.96 1.55 16.06
CA PRO A 190 -9.88 1.72 15.08
C PRO A 190 -9.51 3.19 14.91
N LYS A 191 -8.20 3.50 14.98
CA LYS A 191 -7.67 4.85 14.72
C LYS A 191 -8.08 5.37 13.35
N TYR A 192 -8.00 4.51 12.32
CA TYR A 192 -8.47 4.77 10.96
C TYR A 192 -9.50 3.74 10.54
N TYR A 193 -10.51 4.20 9.82
CA TYR A 193 -11.59 3.38 9.29
C TYR A 193 -11.86 3.77 7.83
N ALA A 194 -11.90 2.79 6.93
CA ALA A 194 -12.32 3.02 5.56
C ALA A 194 -13.84 2.84 5.49
N TYR A 195 -14.56 3.90 5.13
CA TYR A 195 -16.03 3.89 5.06
C TYR A 195 -16.56 3.03 3.94
N ASP A 196 -15.78 2.86 2.88
CA ASP A 196 -16.12 2.01 1.77
C ASP A 196 -14.91 1.19 1.33
N ARG A 197 -15.15 0.15 0.52
CA ARG A 197 -14.12 -0.76 0.04
C ARG A 197 -13.29 -0.15 -1.09
N PHE A 198 -12.80 1.07 -0.91
CA PHE A 198 -11.90 1.60 -1.90
C PHE A 198 -10.45 1.12 -1.67
N GLN A 199 -9.77 0.80 -2.75
CA GLN A 199 -8.42 0.27 -2.70
C GLN A 199 -7.42 1.43 -2.69
N LYS A 200 -6.89 1.79 -1.52
CA LYS A 200 -5.85 2.81 -1.36
C LYS A 200 -4.62 2.55 -2.23
N SER A 201 -4.29 1.28 -2.47
CA SER A 201 -3.16 0.88 -3.32
C SER A 201 -3.27 1.36 -4.77
N ASN A 202 -4.44 1.81 -5.20
CA ASN A 202 -4.68 2.28 -6.57
C ASN A 202 -4.65 3.80 -6.71
N VAL A 203 -4.44 4.52 -5.62
CA VAL A 203 -4.41 5.99 -5.61
C VAL A 203 -3.33 6.51 -4.68
N LEU A 204 -2.69 7.62 -5.06
CA LEU A 204 -1.79 8.35 -4.18
C LEU A 204 -2.55 9.54 -3.58
N TYR A 205 -2.69 9.55 -2.25
CA TYR A 205 -3.24 10.72 -1.56
C TYR A 205 -2.35 11.94 -1.78
N GLY A 206 -2.96 13.08 -2.05
CA GLY A 206 -2.24 14.33 -2.29
C GLY A 206 -1.74 14.50 -3.73
N LEU A 207 -1.75 13.46 -4.57
CA LEU A 207 -1.32 13.58 -5.97
C LEU A 207 -2.19 14.60 -6.72
N TYR A 208 -3.49 14.55 -6.55
CA TYR A 208 -4.43 15.49 -7.18
C TYR A 208 -4.14 16.95 -6.77
N GLN A 209 -4.01 17.22 -5.47
CA GLN A 209 -3.78 18.54 -4.95
C GLN A 209 -2.41 19.13 -5.33
N ASN A 210 -1.40 18.28 -5.45
CA ASN A 210 0.00 18.67 -5.63
C ASN A 210 0.51 18.47 -7.07
N TYR A 211 -0.33 17.96 -7.98
CA TYR A 211 0.05 17.53 -9.32
C TYR A 211 0.89 18.55 -10.08
N ASN A 212 0.45 19.80 -10.14
CA ASN A 212 1.13 20.86 -10.92
C ASN A 212 2.56 21.11 -10.41
N LEU A 213 2.76 21.17 -9.08
CA LEU A 213 4.08 21.39 -8.49
C LEU A 213 4.97 20.13 -8.60
N LEU A 214 4.40 18.95 -8.45
CA LEU A 214 5.12 17.70 -8.71
C LEU A 214 5.63 17.63 -10.16
N ALA A 215 4.79 18.00 -11.13
CA ALA A 215 5.17 18.05 -12.55
C ALA A 215 6.21 19.13 -12.86
N GLU A 216 6.11 20.30 -12.23
CA GLU A 216 7.04 21.42 -12.40
C GLU A 216 8.41 21.12 -11.77
N ARG A 217 8.41 20.68 -10.50
CA ARG A 217 9.64 20.47 -9.73
C ARG A 217 10.28 19.11 -9.98
N ARG A 218 9.50 18.16 -10.50
CA ARG A 218 9.91 16.79 -10.82
C ARG A 218 10.49 16.03 -9.63
N ILE A 219 10.01 16.33 -8.41
CA ILE A 219 10.40 15.69 -7.15
C ILE A 219 9.15 15.31 -6.40
N ALA A 220 9.10 14.09 -5.82
CA ALA A 220 8.05 13.64 -4.93
C ALA A 220 8.62 13.10 -3.61
N PHE A 221 8.00 13.50 -2.49
CA PHE A 221 8.19 12.92 -1.17
C PHE A 221 7.06 11.95 -0.89
N ILE A 222 7.37 10.69 -0.62
CA ILE A 222 6.38 9.62 -0.40
C ILE A 222 6.28 9.31 1.07
N PHE A 223 5.09 9.46 1.64
CA PHE A 223 4.78 9.18 3.04
C PHE A 223 3.85 7.98 3.19
N GLU A 224 3.77 7.42 4.40
CA GLU A 224 2.81 6.38 4.72
C GLU A 224 1.40 6.93 4.87
N GLY A 225 1.24 8.00 5.64
CA GLY A 225 -0.06 8.54 6.04
C GLY A 225 -0.42 9.87 5.41
N GLU A 226 -1.71 10.12 5.26
CA GLU A 226 -2.33 11.31 4.68
C GLU A 226 -1.98 12.58 5.47
N LYS A 227 -1.87 12.46 6.80
CA LYS A 227 -1.52 13.56 7.70
C LYS A 227 -0.17 14.18 7.35
N SER A 228 0.81 13.35 7.01
CA SER A 228 2.18 13.78 6.68
C SER A 228 2.23 14.64 5.42
N VAL A 229 1.40 14.32 4.43
CA VAL A 229 1.25 15.12 3.20
C VAL A 229 0.69 16.51 3.52
N MET A 230 -0.38 16.57 4.31
CA MET A 230 -0.96 17.84 4.72
C MET A 230 0.00 18.70 5.56
N LEU A 231 0.76 18.05 6.44
CA LEU A 231 1.75 18.74 7.29
C LEU A 231 2.91 19.28 6.46
N LEU A 232 3.39 18.53 5.46
CA LEU A 232 4.39 19.04 4.52
C LEU A 232 3.88 20.26 3.74
N SER A 233 2.62 20.21 3.29
CA SER A 233 1.97 21.38 2.65
C SER A 233 1.85 22.58 3.59
N ALA A 234 1.65 22.36 4.90
CA ALA A 234 1.64 23.44 5.89
C ALA A 234 3.02 24.11 6.03
N TYR A 235 4.11 23.42 5.67
CA TYR A 235 5.45 24.00 5.59
C TYR A 235 5.72 24.77 4.28
N GLY A 236 4.75 24.81 3.37
CA GLY A 236 4.86 25.41 2.05
C GLY A 236 5.56 24.52 1.02
N ILE A 237 5.60 23.22 1.25
CA ILE A 237 6.21 22.23 0.37
C ILE A 237 5.11 21.30 -0.17
N ASP A 238 4.54 21.64 -1.30
CA ASP A 238 3.44 20.91 -1.94
C ASP A 238 3.96 19.81 -2.90
N LEU A 239 4.88 18.98 -2.40
CA LEU A 239 5.54 17.91 -3.16
C LEU A 239 5.32 16.53 -2.52
N GLY A 240 4.41 16.45 -1.55
CA GLY A 240 4.12 15.21 -0.83
C GLY A 240 3.01 14.39 -1.46
N VAL A 241 3.15 13.08 -1.41
CA VAL A 241 2.09 12.09 -1.68
C VAL A 241 2.11 11.01 -0.60
N SER A 242 0.97 10.34 -0.35
CA SER A 242 0.92 9.22 0.58
C SER A 242 0.38 7.96 -0.09
N VAL A 243 0.95 6.82 0.30
CA VAL A 243 0.54 5.49 -0.17
C VAL A 243 -0.58 4.87 0.67
N GLY A 244 -0.89 5.49 1.82
CA GLY A 244 -1.92 5.01 2.74
C GLY A 244 -1.55 3.75 3.52
N GLY A 245 -0.27 3.45 3.67
CA GLY A 245 0.29 2.30 4.39
C GLY A 245 1.80 2.17 4.21
N HIS A 246 2.39 1.01 4.55
CA HIS A 246 3.84 0.77 4.49
C HIS A 246 4.34 0.20 3.15
N TYR A 247 3.47 0.05 2.17
CA TYR A 247 3.78 -0.62 0.91
C TYR A 247 3.37 0.23 -0.28
N ILE A 248 4.31 0.47 -1.20
CA ILE A 248 4.06 1.17 -2.45
C ILE A 248 3.64 0.14 -3.50
N SER A 249 2.44 0.27 -4.05
CA SER A 249 1.96 -0.63 -5.11
C SER A 249 2.61 -0.32 -6.46
N ASP A 250 2.61 -1.28 -7.38
CA ASP A 250 3.09 -1.06 -8.74
C ASP A 250 2.26 0.02 -9.48
N HIS A 251 0.97 0.13 -9.13
CA HIS A 251 0.10 1.17 -9.67
C HIS A 251 0.52 2.56 -9.17
N GLN A 252 0.79 2.71 -7.87
CA GLN A 252 1.29 3.96 -7.28
C GLN A 252 2.68 4.34 -7.84
N VAL A 253 3.56 3.36 -8.07
CA VAL A 253 4.84 3.58 -8.77
C VAL A 253 4.58 4.14 -10.17
N SER A 254 3.62 3.56 -10.92
CA SER A 254 3.32 3.98 -12.29
C SER A 254 2.80 5.42 -12.37
N GLN A 255 2.04 5.88 -11.37
CA GLN A 255 1.54 7.25 -11.29
C GLN A 255 2.66 8.29 -11.15
N LEU A 256 3.76 7.98 -10.48
CA LEU A 256 4.87 8.89 -10.23
C LEU A 256 5.99 8.78 -11.26
N LYS A 257 6.24 7.60 -11.78
CA LYS A 257 7.42 7.25 -12.58
C LYS A 257 7.68 8.14 -13.80
N TYR A 258 6.61 8.67 -14.40
CA TYR A 258 6.70 9.57 -15.56
C TYR A 258 6.45 11.03 -15.20
N LEU A 259 5.93 11.28 -13.99
CA LEU A 259 5.62 12.62 -13.51
C LEU A 259 6.86 13.29 -12.91
N VAL A 260 7.71 12.53 -12.21
CA VAL A 260 8.86 13.06 -11.47
C VAL A 260 10.17 12.36 -11.85
N ASP A 261 11.30 13.08 -11.71
CA ASP A 261 12.64 12.54 -11.93
C ASP A 261 13.30 12.07 -10.63
N THR A 262 12.80 12.55 -9.50
CA THR A 262 13.34 12.19 -8.19
C THR A 262 12.20 11.78 -7.26
N VAL A 263 12.40 10.66 -6.57
CA VAL A 263 11.50 10.16 -5.54
C VAL A 263 12.29 10.00 -4.25
N ILE A 264 11.76 10.51 -3.13
CA ILE A 264 12.34 10.33 -1.80
C ILE A 264 11.28 9.70 -0.90
N ILE A 265 11.54 8.50 -0.43
CA ILE A 265 10.67 7.78 0.51
C ILE A 265 10.91 8.33 1.91
N CYS A 266 9.84 8.81 2.55
CA CYS A 266 9.82 9.45 3.86
C CYS A 266 8.87 8.69 4.79
N PHE A 267 9.12 7.40 4.99
CA PHE A 267 8.32 6.55 5.87
C PHE A 267 8.64 6.82 7.34
N ASP A 268 7.82 6.28 8.23
CA ASP A 268 7.92 6.51 9.67
C ASP A 268 9.21 5.86 10.25
N GLU A 269 9.68 6.36 11.39
CA GLU A 269 10.97 5.98 11.99
C GLU A 269 11.11 4.49 12.31
N ASP A 270 10.00 3.79 12.60
CA ASP A 270 10.01 2.37 12.94
C ASP A 270 10.11 1.42 11.72
N ILE A 271 10.22 1.96 10.51
CA ILE A 271 10.39 1.15 9.30
C ILE A 271 11.87 0.78 9.12
N GLU A 272 12.12 -0.53 9.01
CA GLU A 272 13.45 -1.07 8.80
C GLU A 272 14.05 -0.62 7.46
N GLU A 273 15.36 -0.34 7.44
CA GLU A 273 16.06 0.11 6.23
C GLU A 273 15.91 -0.86 5.06
N ALA A 274 15.91 -2.17 5.32
CA ALA A 274 15.70 -3.20 4.30
C ALA A 274 14.35 -3.03 3.57
N THR A 275 13.29 -2.66 4.31
CA THR A 275 11.98 -2.36 3.74
C THR A 275 12.03 -1.11 2.87
N LEU A 276 12.70 -0.04 3.32
CA LEU A 276 12.86 1.19 2.53
C LEU A 276 13.58 0.91 1.20
N ILE A 277 14.65 0.10 1.23
CA ILE A 277 15.38 -0.34 0.04
C ILE A 277 14.49 -1.17 -0.89
N GLU A 278 13.68 -2.10 -0.35
CA GLU A 278 12.72 -2.87 -1.15
C GLU A 278 11.74 -1.95 -1.88
N GLN A 279 11.15 -0.99 -1.16
CA GLN A 279 10.20 -0.05 -1.76
C GLN A 279 10.87 0.85 -2.81
N ALA A 280 12.09 1.33 -2.54
CA ALA A 280 12.87 2.16 -3.45
C ALA A 280 13.19 1.41 -4.76
N ASN A 281 13.55 0.13 -4.68
CA ASN A 281 13.87 -0.70 -5.85
C ASN A 281 12.69 -0.87 -6.83
N LYS A 282 11.44 -0.64 -6.41
CA LYS A 282 10.29 -0.69 -7.31
C LYS A 282 10.36 0.38 -8.40
N PHE A 283 10.91 1.55 -8.07
CA PHE A 283 11.09 2.64 -9.04
C PHE A 283 12.26 2.40 -10.02
N LYS A 284 13.15 1.45 -9.71
CA LYS A 284 14.30 1.08 -10.58
C LYS A 284 13.94 -0.01 -11.60
N LYS A 285 12.76 -0.60 -11.54
CA LYS A 285 12.34 -1.64 -12.48
C LYS A 285 11.91 -1.05 -13.81
N GLY A 286 12.42 -1.63 -14.92
CA GLY A 286 12.04 -1.31 -16.30
C GLY A 286 13.08 -0.51 -17.08
N LEU A 287 13.04 -0.63 -18.42
CA LEU A 287 14.03 -0.13 -19.36
C LEU A 287 14.18 1.41 -19.41
N PHE A 288 13.22 2.16 -18.86
CA PHE A 288 13.21 3.64 -18.94
C PHE A 288 13.23 4.32 -17.57
N ALA A 289 13.64 3.62 -16.53
CA ALA A 289 13.65 4.16 -15.18
C ALA A 289 14.91 5.00 -14.89
N ASN A 290 14.94 6.23 -15.39
CA ASN A 290 15.96 7.22 -15.00
C ASN A 290 15.60 7.97 -13.70
N THR A 291 14.64 7.48 -12.94
CA THR A 291 14.22 8.10 -11.69
C THR A 291 15.34 7.97 -10.65
N LYS A 292 15.78 9.09 -10.11
CA LYS A 292 16.66 9.13 -8.94
C LYS A 292 15.82 8.77 -7.71
N VAL A 293 16.21 7.71 -7.00
CA VAL A 293 15.42 7.21 -5.86
C VAL A 293 16.26 7.26 -4.61
N GLY A 294 15.72 7.90 -3.58
CA GLY A 294 16.29 7.94 -2.24
C GLY A 294 15.25 7.58 -1.18
N TYR A 295 15.74 7.39 0.02
CA TYR A 295 14.91 7.20 1.21
C TYR A 295 15.56 7.91 2.40
N VAL A 296 14.72 8.45 3.30
CA VAL A 296 15.18 9.04 4.56
C VAL A 296 15.47 7.90 5.54
N TYR A 297 16.69 7.90 6.08
CA TYR A 297 17.09 6.96 7.12
C TYR A 297 18.01 7.65 8.15
N ASP A 298 17.47 7.90 9.34
CA ASP A 298 18.16 8.53 10.46
C ASP A 298 18.82 7.46 11.34
N GLU A 299 19.94 6.89 10.86
CA GLU A 299 20.62 5.73 11.45
C GLU A 299 20.98 5.92 12.94
N HIS A 300 21.27 7.14 13.33
CA HIS A 300 21.70 7.47 14.70
C HIS A 300 20.62 8.14 15.55
N ASN A 301 19.40 8.25 15.01
CA ASN A 301 18.26 8.92 15.67
C ASN A 301 18.57 10.36 16.11
N GLU A 302 19.29 11.10 15.27
CA GLU A 302 19.69 12.49 15.55
C GLU A 302 18.50 13.45 15.49
N VAL A 303 17.54 13.18 14.61
CA VAL A 303 16.33 13.98 14.38
C VAL A 303 15.08 13.23 14.79
N LEU A 304 14.97 11.95 14.41
CA LEU A 304 13.82 11.08 14.71
C LEU A 304 14.13 10.25 15.97
N PRO A 305 13.47 10.51 17.12
CA PRO A 305 13.73 9.75 18.34
C PRO A 305 13.39 8.27 18.15
N LYS A 306 14.28 7.40 18.57
CA LYS A 306 14.11 5.94 18.48
C LYS A 306 12.80 5.46 19.10
N GLY A 307 12.04 4.68 18.34
CA GLY A 307 10.76 4.12 18.77
C GLY A 307 9.61 5.15 18.83
N SER A 308 9.83 6.37 18.31
CA SER A 308 8.80 7.41 18.30
C SER A 308 7.68 7.16 17.29
N LYS A 309 7.96 6.33 16.25
CA LYS A 309 7.06 6.13 15.09
C LYS A 309 6.65 7.45 14.43
N CYS A 310 7.53 8.44 14.51
CA CYS A 310 7.30 9.74 13.90
C CYS A 310 7.57 9.67 12.39
N SER A 311 6.70 10.31 11.64
CA SER A 311 6.99 10.66 10.26
C SER A 311 8.10 11.74 10.21
N PRO A 312 8.95 11.77 9.18
CA PRO A 312 9.96 12.82 9.02
C PRO A 312 9.45 14.26 9.16
N VAL A 313 8.20 14.51 8.81
CA VAL A 313 7.55 15.83 8.94
C VAL A 313 7.07 16.16 10.35
N ASP A 314 6.91 15.19 11.24
CA ASP A 314 6.42 15.43 12.61
C ASP A 314 7.44 16.22 13.47
N ARG A 315 8.69 16.37 13.01
CA ARG A 315 9.76 17.13 13.67
C ARG A 315 9.83 18.61 13.29
N GLY A 316 8.78 19.11 12.65
CA GLY A 316 8.71 20.48 12.17
C GLY A 316 9.47 20.70 10.86
N LYS A 317 9.32 21.89 10.29
CA LYS A 317 9.94 22.24 9.00
C LYS A 317 11.47 22.08 9.02
N SER A 318 12.15 22.62 10.03
CA SER A 318 13.60 22.53 10.12
C SER A 318 14.11 21.11 10.33
N GLY A 319 13.40 20.29 11.11
CA GLY A 319 13.73 18.86 11.27
C GLY A 319 13.60 18.11 9.95
N PHE A 320 12.53 18.35 9.20
CA PHE A 320 12.34 17.76 7.87
C PHE A 320 13.46 18.19 6.90
N GLU A 321 13.78 19.50 6.85
CA GLU A 321 14.86 20.01 6.00
C GLU A 321 16.23 19.39 6.36
N THR A 322 16.53 19.22 7.65
CA THR A 322 17.74 18.53 8.12
C THR A 322 17.77 17.07 7.65
N LEU A 323 16.66 16.35 7.76
CA LEU A 323 16.56 14.96 7.29
C LEU A 323 16.80 14.85 5.78
N ILE A 324 16.19 15.74 5.00
CA ILE A 324 16.37 15.74 3.54
C ILE A 324 17.79 16.10 3.12
N GLN A 325 18.47 16.97 3.85
CA GLN A 325 19.85 17.38 3.54
C GLN A 325 20.89 16.34 3.95
N ASN A 326 20.72 15.69 5.11
CA ASN A 326 21.77 14.91 5.75
C ASN A 326 21.51 13.41 5.85
N HIS A 327 20.25 12.98 5.76
CA HIS A 327 19.85 11.60 6.06
C HIS A 327 19.14 10.91 4.89
N VAL A 328 19.26 11.42 3.65
CA VAL A 328 18.77 10.74 2.45
C VAL A 328 19.85 9.84 1.88
N LYS A 329 19.58 8.54 1.85
CA LYS A 329 20.39 7.55 1.14
C LYS A 329 19.80 7.30 -0.24
N TYR A 330 20.61 7.22 -1.29
CA TYR A 330 20.20 6.99 -2.67
C TYR A 330 20.61 5.59 -3.12
N ILE A 331 19.76 4.96 -3.99
CA ILE A 331 20.04 3.66 -4.59
C ILE A 331 20.34 3.78 -6.09
#